data_15ffd24219539652c64ca5c4c011524b
#
_entry.id   15ffd24219539652c64ca5c4c011524b
#
_cell.length_a   1.000
_cell.length_b   1.000
_cell.length_c   1.000
_cell.angle_alpha   90.00
_cell.angle_beta   90.00
_cell.angle_gamma   90.00
#
_symmetry.space_group_name_H-M   'P 1'
#
loop_
_entity.id
_entity.type
_entity.pdbx_description
1 polymer ?
#
loop_
_entity_poly.entity_id
_entity_poly.type
_entity_poly.pdbx_seq_one_letter_code
_entity_poly.pdbx_strand_id
1 'polypeptide(L)'
;MSEKNIIIRLETKDDYRAVENLTRESFWNVYQPGCMEHYVLHCYRDDPAFVPDLDFVMELGGEMIGQIIYVRSEIDCDDGRKVPIMTFGPIGVAPAYKRQGYGKQLLDYSMEKAKEMGAGALAITGNIDFYGKSGFVPAKTRGVRYADDPDADYFLIRELNPGFLDGVSGTYKDPEGYFVCEKDPDGFERFEATFPVKEKQKLPGQLF
;
A
#
# COMPACT_ATOMS: atom_id res chain seq x y z
N MET A 1 20.15 -27.11 -7.53
CA MET A 1 19.11 -26.14 -7.91
C MET A 1 19.70 -24.76 -7.61
N SER A 2 19.87 -23.90 -8.60
CA SER A 2 20.38 -22.53 -8.39
C SER A 2 19.38 -21.82 -7.46
N GLU A 3 19.85 -21.29 -6.32
CA GLU A 3 19.05 -20.39 -5.49
C GLU A 3 18.60 -19.22 -6.38
N LYS A 4 17.29 -19.09 -6.57
CA LYS A 4 16.74 -17.94 -7.28
C LYS A 4 17.03 -16.70 -6.43
N ASN A 5 17.84 -15.81 -6.96
CA ASN A 5 18.21 -14.56 -6.27
C ASN A 5 17.01 -13.60 -6.18
N ILE A 6 16.74 -13.07 -4.99
CA ILE A 6 15.74 -12.03 -4.78
C ILE A 6 16.45 -10.68 -4.91
N ILE A 7 15.87 -9.79 -5.71
CA ILE A 7 16.32 -8.41 -5.88
C ILE A 7 15.14 -7.49 -5.55
N ILE A 8 15.35 -6.52 -4.67
CA ILE A 8 14.41 -5.43 -4.44
C ILE A 8 15.09 -4.16 -4.91
N ARG A 9 14.47 -3.47 -5.85
CA ARG A 9 14.98 -2.24 -6.46
C ARG A 9 13.88 -1.22 -6.66
N LEU A 10 14.24 0.03 -6.90
CA LEU A 10 13.27 1.04 -7.31
C LEU A 10 12.62 0.67 -8.65
N GLU A 11 11.35 1.03 -8.78
CA GLU A 11 10.62 0.99 -10.04
C GLU A 11 11.24 1.99 -11.02
N THR A 12 11.25 1.65 -12.28
CA THR A 12 11.62 2.54 -13.39
C THR A 12 10.44 2.72 -14.34
N LYS A 13 10.48 3.72 -15.20
CA LYS A 13 9.40 3.94 -16.18
C LYS A 13 9.18 2.74 -17.12
N ASP A 14 10.22 1.96 -17.38
CA ASP A 14 10.12 0.77 -18.21
C ASP A 14 9.35 -0.37 -17.51
N ASP A 15 9.25 -0.33 -16.18
CA ASP A 15 8.53 -1.31 -15.36
C ASP A 15 7.03 -1.00 -15.27
N TYR A 16 6.59 0.24 -15.50
CA TYR A 16 5.25 0.73 -15.18
C TYR A 16 4.14 -0.20 -15.63
N ARG A 17 4.17 -0.63 -16.89
CA ARG A 17 3.13 -1.53 -17.40
C ARG A 17 3.16 -2.92 -16.77
N ALA A 18 4.34 -3.44 -16.48
CA ALA A 18 4.50 -4.73 -15.81
C ALA A 18 3.99 -4.66 -14.36
N VAL A 19 4.29 -3.57 -13.66
CA VAL A 19 3.83 -3.32 -12.28
C VAL A 19 2.32 -3.13 -12.21
N GLU A 20 1.73 -2.37 -13.13
CA GLU A 20 0.27 -2.22 -13.25
C GLU A 20 -0.41 -3.57 -13.47
N ASN A 21 0.13 -4.40 -14.37
CA ASN A 21 -0.40 -5.73 -14.61
C ASN A 21 -0.24 -6.65 -13.39
N LEU A 22 0.92 -6.64 -12.72
CA LEU A 22 1.17 -7.40 -11.50
C LEU A 22 0.17 -7.00 -10.41
N THR A 23 -0.04 -5.70 -10.22
CA THR A 23 -0.99 -5.17 -9.24
C THR A 23 -2.40 -5.62 -9.57
N ARG A 24 -2.82 -5.47 -10.84
CA ARG A 24 -4.13 -5.95 -11.31
C ARG A 24 -4.33 -7.43 -11.03
N GLU A 25 -3.37 -8.29 -11.38
CA GLU A 25 -3.43 -9.72 -11.11
C GLU A 25 -3.45 -10.06 -9.61
N SER A 26 -2.73 -9.28 -8.81
CA SER A 26 -2.64 -9.49 -7.36
C SER A 26 -3.95 -9.18 -6.63
N PHE A 27 -4.72 -8.21 -7.12
CA PHE A 27 -5.93 -7.73 -6.46
C PHE A 27 -7.23 -8.16 -7.16
N TRP A 28 -7.14 -8.80 -8.33
CA TRP A 28 -8.33 -9.17 -9.10
C TRP A 28 -9.31 -10.05 -8.31
N ASN A 29 -10.54 -9.58 -8.14
CA ASN A 29 -11.60 -10.22 -7.36
C ASN A 29 -11.25 -10.48 -5.88
N VAL A 30 -10.32 -9.70 -5.29
CA VAL A 30 -9.95 -9.87 -3.88
C VAL A 30 -10.93 -9.13 -2.97
N TYR A 31 -11.06 -7.83 -3.12
CA TYR A 31 -11.91 -6.99 -2.25
C TYR A 31 -13.27 -6.69 -2.86
N GLN A 32 -13.37 -6.75 -4.16
CA GLN A 32 -14.56 -6.50 -4.95
C GLN A 32 -14.46 -7.22 -6.30
N PRO A 33 -15.54 -7.29 -7.10
CA PRO A 33 -15.48 -7.77 -8.48
C PRO A 33 -14.55 -6.90 -9.34
N GLY A 34 -13.48 -7.49 -9.88
CA GLY A 34 -12.38 -6.73 -10.51
C GLY A 34 -11.38 -6.21 -9.50
N CYS A 35 -10.73 -5.09 -9.80
CA CYS A 35 -9.88 -4.34 -8.87
C CYS A 35 -9.71 -2.89 -9.34
N MET A 36 -9.29 -2.01 -8.44
CA MET A 36 -9.01 -0.59 -8.71
C MET A 36 -7.54 -0.23 -8.44
N GLU A 37 -6.84 -1.04 -7.69
CA GLU A 37 -5.53 -0.79 -7.13
C GLU A 37 -4.47 -0.46 -8.19
N HIS A 38 -4.55 -1.06 -9.37
CA HIS A 38 -3.63 -0.80 -10.47
C HIS A 38 -3.83 0.59 -11.10
N TYR A 39 -5.07 1.14 -11.07
CA TYR A 39 -5.31 2.52 -11.50
C TYR A 39 -4.91 3.52 -10.43
N VAL A 40 -5.16 3.22 -9.17
CA VAL A 40 -4.67 4.02 -8.03
C VAL A 40 -3.15 4.17 -8.11
N LEU A 41 -2.41 3.07 -8.29
CA LEU A 41 -0.96 3.08 -8.47
C LEU A 41 -0.54 3.91 -9.70
N HIS A 42 -1.22 3.73 -10.84
CA HIS A 42 -0.96 4.49 -12.06
C HIS A 42 -1.05 6.00 -11.82
N CYS A 43 -2.12 6.45 -11.18
CA CYS A 43 -2.36 7.87 -10.92
C CYS A 43 -1.42 8.45 -9.86
N TYR A 44 -1.03 7.66 -8.86
CA TYR A 44 -0.13 8.15 -7.81
C TYR A 44 1.24 8.56 -8.33
N ARG A 45 1.74 7.99 -9.41
CA ARG A 45 3.04 8.37 -9.97
C ARG A 45 3.13 9.84 -10.36
N ASP A 46 1.98 10.48 -10.65
CA ASP A 46 1.87 11.91 -10.97
C ASP A 46 1.35 12.76 -9.77
N ASP A 47 1.05 12.13 -8.64
CA ASP A 47 0.55 12.81 -7.44
C ASP A 47 1.71 13.39 -6.60
N PRO A 48 1.61 14.64 -6.11
CA PRO A 48 2.66 15.26 -5.30
C PRO A 48 2.91 14.56 -3.95
N ALA A 49 1.95 13.78 -3.44
CA ALA A 49 2.13 12.99 -2.23
C ALA A 49 2.94 11.71 -2.45
N PHE A 50 3.11 11.27 -3.70
CA PHE A 50 3.90 10.09 -4.04
C PHE A 50 5.36 10.20 -3.59
N VAL A 51 5.96 9.08 -3.19
CA VAL A 51 7.35 9.01 -2.74
C VAL A 51 8.15 8.10 -3.67
N PRO A 52 8.71 8.64 -4.78
CA PRO A 52 9.39 7.82 -5.79
C PRO A 52 10.59 7.02 -5.25
N ASP A 53 11.26 7.53 -4.22
CA ASP A 53 12.39 6.85 -3.58
C ASP A 53 11.97 5.66 -2.69
N LEU A 54 10.66 5.41 -2.55
CA LEU A 54 10.05 4.28 -1.86
C LEU A 54 9.08 3.48 -2.76
N ASP A 55 9.20 3.64 -4.05
CA ASP A 55 8.49 2.85 -5.06
C ASP A 55 9.36 1.66 -5.46
N PHE A 56 9.04 0.47 -4.91
CA PHE A 56 9.87 -0.71 -5.07
C PHE A 56 9.18 -1.83 -5.83
N VAL A 57 9.97 -2.52 -6.64
CA VAL A 57 9.65 -3.81 -7.23
C VAL A 57 10.54 -4.90 -6.65
N MET A 58 9.99 -6.12 -6.56
CA MET A 58 10.70 -7.32 -6.14
C MET A 58 10.78 -8.29 -7.30
N GLU A 59 11.98 -8.79 -7.58
CA GLU A 59 12.25 -9.80 -8.60
C GLU A 59 12.77 -11.10 -7.96
N LEU A 60 12.40 -12.22 -8.56
CA LEU A 60 12.90 -13.55 -8.21
C LEU A 60 13.43 -14.24 -9.47
N GLY A 61 14.76 -14.35 -9.58
CA GLY A 61 15.39 -14.94 -10.76
C GLY A 61 15.10 -14.20 -12.07
N GLY A 62 14.92 -12.86 -12.00
CA GLY A 62 14.63 -11.99 -13.14
C GLY A 62 13.14 -11.87 -13.48
N GLU A 63 12.23 -12.53 -12.74
CA GLU A 63 10.80 -12.37 -12.86
C GLU A 63 10.30 -11.38 -11.80
N MET A 64 9.54 -10.36 -12.19
CA MET A 64 8.91 -9.42 -11.26
C MET A 64 7.76 -10.11 -10.53
N ILE A 65 7.86 -10.19 -9.20
CA ILE A 65 6.93 -10.94 -8.36
C ILE A 65 6.20 -10.07 -7.32
N GLY A 66 6.62 -8.84 -7.11
CA GLY A 66 6.01 -7.96 -6.11
C GLY A 66 6.28 -6.50 -6.35
N GLN A 67 5.43 -5.65 -5.76
CA GLN A 67 5.55 -4.19 -5.80
C GLN A 67 4.98 -3.57 -4.52
N ILE A 68 5.45 -2.36 -4.17
CA ILE A 68 4.92 -1.52 -3.09
C ILE A 68 5.20 -0.06 -3.40
N ILE A 69 4.23 0.82 -3.14
CA ILE A 69 4.40 2.27 -3.22
C ILE A 69 4.14 2.94 -1.87
N TYR A 70 4.72 4.12 -1.68
CA TYR A 70 4.53 4.96 -0.49
C TYR A 70 3.99 6.33 -0.85
N VAL A 71 3.16 6.86 0.06
CA VAL A 71 2.49 8.15 -0.08
C VAL A 71 2.65 8.95 1.21
N ARG A 72 2.96 10.25 1.10
CA ARG A 72 2.98 11.15 2.25
C ARG A 72 1.57 11.34 2.78
N SER A 73 1.45 11.31 4.09
CA SER A 73 0.20 11.55 4.81
C SER A 73 0.48 12.23 6.15
N GLU A 74 -0.56 12.53 6.89
CA GLU A 74 -0.44 13.22 8.18
C GLU A 74 -1.52 12.76 9.15
N ILE A 75 -1.28 13.00 10.44
CA ILE A 75 -2.27 12.90 11.49
C ILE A 75 -2.65 14.32 11.89
N ASP A 76 -3.94 14.65 11.80
CA ASP A 76 -4.51 15.89 12.33
C ASP A 76 -4.71 15.70 13.85
N CYS A 77 -3.83 16.30 14.65
CA CYS A 77 -3.84 16.17 16.09
C CYS A 77 -4.96 17.00 16.74
N ASP A 78 -5.48 16.50 17.86
CA ASP A 78 -6.53 17.17 18.65
C ASP A 78 -6.09 18.54 19.21
N ASP A 79 -4.79 18.77 19.32
CA ASP A 79 -4.18 20.05 19.73
C ASP A 79 -3.88 21.01 18.57
N GLY A 80 -4.29 20.67 17.36
CA GLY A 80 -4.11 21.47 16.15
C GLY A 80 -2.79 21.31 15.43
N ARG A 81 -1.85 20.50 15.94
CA ARG A 81 -0.64 20.11 15.21
C ARG A 81 -0.97 19.14 14.08
N LYS A 82 -0.13 19.13 13.06
CA LYS A 82 -0.10 18.08 12.04
C LYS A 82 1.18 17.27 12.20
N VAL A 83 1.04 15.97 12.34
CA VAL A 83 2.18 15.06 12.46
C VAL A 83 2.36 14.34 11.13
N PRO A 84 3.46 14.62 10.38
CA PRO A 84 3.71 13.97 9.11
C PRO A 84 4.06 12.50 9.34
N ILE A 85 3.37 11.63 8.61
CA ILE A 85 3.62 10.21 8.53
C ILE A 85 3.63 9.78 7.06
N MET A 86 3.77 8.50 6.79
CA MET A 86 3.51 7.93 5.48
C MET A 86 2.45 6.83 5.58
N THR A 87 1.71 6.64 4.51
CA THR A 87 0.97 5.41 4.24
C THR A 87 1.60 4.72 3.04
N PHE A 88 1.25 3.47 2.81
CA PHE A 88 1.75 2.71 1.68
C PHE A 88 0.62 1.85 1.09
N GLY A 89 0.77 1.50 -0.14
CA GLY A 89 -0.21 0.68 -0.87
C GLY A 89 -0.63 1.33 -2.18
N PRO A 90 -0.99 0.47 -3.15
CA PRO A 90 -1.07 -0.98 -2.99
C PRO A 90 0.29 -1.65 -2.74
N ILE A 91 0.30 -2.73 -1.94
CA ILE A 91 1.39 -3.71 -1.88
C ILE A 91 0.88 -5.02 -2.48
N GLY A 92 1.50 -5.47 -3.55
CA GLY A 92 1.08 -6.64 -4.32
C GLY A 92 2.17 -7.70 -4.44
N VAL A 93 1.75 -8.98 -4.42
CA VAL A 93 2.60 -10.12 -4.78
C VAL A 93 1.86 -10.94 -5.83
N ALA A 94 2.54 -11.28 -6.92
CA ALA A 94 1.98 -12.07 -8.00
C ALA A 94 1.31 -13.35 -7.46
N PRO A 95 0.14 -13.76 -8.01
CA PRO A 95 -0.66 -14.85 -7.45
C PRO A 95 0.11 -16.15 -7.19
N ALA A 96 1.02 -16.52 -8.10
CA ALA A 96 1.84 -17.73 -8.00
C ALA A 96 2.83 -17.70 -6.82
N TYR A 97 3.12 -16.53 -6.27
CA TYR A 97 4.12 -16.31 -5.22
C TYR A 97 3.51 -15.89 -3.88
N LYS A 98 2.17 -15.78 -3.81
CA LYS A 98 1.46 -15.46 -2.56
C LYS A 98 1.71 -16.51 -1.46
N ARG A 99 1.64 -16.06 -0.20
CA ARG A 99 1.76 -16.90 1.01
C ARG A 99 3.11 -17.62 1.17
N GLN A 100 4.16 -17.14 0.49
CA GLN A 100 5.52 -17.68 0.57
C GLN A 100 6.49 -16.72 1.30
N GLY A 101 5.98 -15.66 1.94
CA GLY A 101 6.77 -14.72 2.72
C GLY A 101 7.28 -13.50 1.95
N TYR A 102 7.17 -13.47 0.63
CA TYR A 102 7.69 -12.38 -0.21
C TYR A 102 7.08 -11.01 0.12
N GLY A 103 5.76 -10.96 0.37
CA GLY A 103 5.11 -9.70 0.76
C GLY A 103 5.65 -9.14 2.07
N LYS A 104 5.93 -9.99 3.07
CA LYS A 104 6.56 -9.55 4.32
C LYS A 104 7.99 -9.07 4.09
N GLN A 105 8.76 -9.79 3.28
CA GLN A 105 10.15 -9.40 2.96
C GLN A 105 10.20 -8.05 2.24
N LEU A 106 9.30 -7.82 1.27
CA LEU A 106 9.21 -6.54 0.56
C LEU A 106 8.81 -5.41 1.51
N LEU A 107 7.80 -5.65 2.36
CA LEU A 107 7.34 -4.68 3.36
C LEU A 107 8.45 -4.34 4.35
N ASP A 108 9.11 -5.33 4.93
CA ASP A 108 10.18 -5.09 5.92
C ASP A 108 11.33 -4.29 5.30
N TYR A 109 11.77 -4.64 4.08
CA TYR A 109 12.80 -3.90 3.36
C TYR A 109 12.40 -2.44 3.13
N SER A 110 11.19 -2.22 2.61
CA SER A 110 10.71 -0.87 2.28
C SER A 110 10.51 0.00 3.53
N MET A 111 10.12 -0.59 4.66
CA MET A 111 10.02 0.12 5.94
C MET A 111 11.39 0.59 6.47
N GLU A 112 12.44 -0.21 6.33
CA GLU A 112 13.79 0.24 6.69
C GLU A 112 14.22 1.43 5.81
N LYS A 113 13.91 1.39 4.51
CA LYS A 113 14.18 2.52 3.60
C LYS A 113 13.36 3.77 3.96
N ALA A 114 12.09 3.61 4.30
CA ALA A 114 11.26 4.71 4.78
C ALA A 114 11.85 5.34 6.07
N LYS A 115 12.32 4.51 6.99
CA LYS A 115 12.99 4.96 8.21
C LYS A 115 14.30 5.71 7.91
N GLU A 116 15.13 5.20 7.00
CA GLU A 116 16.38 5.86 6.55
C GLU A 116 16.08 7.24 5.95
N MET A 117 14.93 7.43 5.30
CA MET A 117 14.46 8.71 4.77
C MET A 117 13.82 9.63 5.83
N GLY A 118 13.73 9.20 7.08
CA GLY A 118 13.21 10.00 8.18
C GLY A 118 11.72 9.83 8.47
N ALA A 119 11.04 8.84 7.87
CA ALA A 119 9.66 8.53 8.25
C ALA A 119 9.60 8.09 9.72
N GLY A 120 8.77 8.76 10.52
CA GLY A 120 8.64 8.47 11.95
C GLY A 120 7.63 7.35 12.24
N ALA A 121 6.58 7.28 11.44
CA ALA A 121 5.55 6.25 11.54
C ALA A 121 4.90 5.97 10.18
N LEU A 122 4.30 4.78 10.06
CA LEU A 122 3.52 4.34 8.90
C LEU A 122 2.11 3.95 9.32
N ALA A 123 1.15 4.28 8.49
CA ALA A 123 -0.25 3.87 8.65
C ALA A 123 -0.72 3.04 7.46
N ILE A 124 -1.69 2.15 7.69
CA ILE A 124 -2.33 1.31 6.65
C ILE A 124 -3.68 0.80 7.12
N THR A 125 -4.63 0.69 6.23
CA THR A 125 -5.83 -0.13 6.42
C THR A 125 -5.56 -1.55 5.92
N GLY A 126 -5.79 -2.56 6.77
CA GLY A 126 -5.49 -3.93 6.35
C GLY A 126 -5.60 -4.98 7.45
N ASN A 127 -5.20 -6.20 7.10
CA ASN A 127 -5.31 -7.35 7.99
C ASN A 127 -4.16 -7.41 9.00
N ILE A 128 -4.50 -7.34 10.28
CA ILE A 128 -3.55 -7.43 11.39
C ILE A 128 -2.76 -8.75 11.39
N ASP A 129 -3.33 -9.86 10.92
CA ASP A 129 -2.62 -11.15 10.83
C ASP A 129 -1.42 -11.11 9.87
N PHE A 130 -1.46 -10.20 8.90
CA PHE A 130 -0.34 -9.96 8.00
C PHE A 130 0.58 -8.87 8.56
N TYR A 131 0.06 -7.66 8.78
CA TYR A 131 0.85 -6.49 9.15
C TYR A 131 1.40 -6.56 10.57
N GLY A 132 0.71 -7.23 11.50
CA GLY A 132 1.18 -7.44 12.86
C GLY A 132 2.52 -8.20 12.94
N LYS A 133 2.81 -9.08 11.97
CA LYS A 133 4.11 -9.78 11.84
C LYS A 133 5.28 -8.83 11.53
N SER A 134 4.97 -7.65 11.03
CA SER A 134 5.91 -6.56 10.79
C SER A 134 5.77 -5.43 11.84
N GLY A 135 5.12 -5.70 12.97
CA GLY A 135 5.06 -4.82 14.14
C GLY A 135 4.00 -3.72 14.08
N PHE A 136 3.04 -3.81 13.17
CA PHE A 136 1.88 -2.93 13.19
C PHE A 136 0.91 -3.32 14.31
N VAL A 137 0.23 -2.32 14.85
CA VAL A 137 -0.81 -2.46 15.86
C VAL A 137 -2.05 -1.65 15.46
N PRO A 138 -3.24 -1.94 15.99
CA PRO A 138 -4.41 -1.07 15.78
C PRO A 138 -4.09 0.37 16.19
N ALA A 139 -4.29 1.33 15.28
CA ALA A 139 -3.86 2.72 15.48
C ALA A 139 -4.53 3.39 16.67
N LYS A 140 -5.77 3.02 16.98
CA LYS A 140 -6.49 3.49 18.17
C LYS A 140 -5.76 3.18 19.49
N THR A 141 -4.94 2.13 19.56
CA THR A 141 -4.13 1.79 20.72
C THR A 141 -2.95 2.76 20.92
N ARG A 142 -2.66 3.58 19.90
CA ARG A 142 -1.63 4.62 19.90
C ARG A 142 -2.23 6.03 19.83
N GLY A 143 -3.55 6.18 20.13
CA GLY A 143 -4.22 7.47 20.17
C GLY A 143 -4.59 8.02 18.76
N VAL A 144 -4.46 7.24 17.72
CA VAL A 144 -4.76 7.68 16.34
C VAL A 144 -6.05 7.02 15.85
N ARG A 145 -7.04 7.84 15.51
CA ARG A 145 -8.34 7.39 14.99
C ARG A 145 -8.35 7.41 13.47
N TYR A 146 -9.08 6.50 12.88
CA TYR A 146 -9.41 6.56 11.45
C TYR A 146 -10.64 7.46 11.24
N ALA A 147 -10.61 8.35 10.27
CA ALA A 147 -11.66 9.34 10.08
C ALA A 147 -13.04 8.72 9.82
N ASP A 148 -13.08 7.66 9.01
CA ASP A 148 -14.35 7.02 8.60
C ASP A 148 -14.87 6.01 9.63
N ASP A 149 -13.99 5.48 10.49
CA ASP A 149 -14.33 4.54 11.56
C ASP A 149 -13.35 4.72 12.74
N PRO A 150 -13.67 5.58 13.72
CA PRO A 150 -12.75 5.88 14.83
C PRO A 150 -12.36 4.67 15.69
N ASP A 151 -13.16 3.61 15.68
CA ASP A 151 -12.94 2.39 16.44
C ASP A 151 -12.34 1.25 15.61
N ALA A 152 -11.92 1.52 14.35
CA ALA A 152 -11.40 0.53 13.42
C ALA A 152 -10.24 -0.29 14.00
N ASP A 153 -10.39 -1.61 14.04
CA ASP A 153 -9.31 -2.55 14.35
C ASP A 153 -8.43 -2.84 13.12
N TYR A 154 -8.93 -2.55 11.92
CA TYR A 154 -8.25 -2.75 10.64
C TYR A 154 -7.42 -1.53 10.20
N PHE A 155 -7.53 -0.39 10.87
CA PHE A 155 -6.63 0.73 10.69
C PHE A 155 -5.43 0.55 11.60
N LEU A 156 -4.27 0.37 11.01
CA LEU A 156 -3.05 -0.06 11.68
C LEU A 156 -1.97 1.03 11.57
N ILE A 157 -1.15 1.12 12.62
CA ILE A 157 -0.01 2.05 12.65
C ILE A 157 1.24 1.32 13.16
N ARG A 158 2.40 1.70 12.62
CA ARG A 158 3.70 1.30 13.11
C ARG A 158 4.59 2.51 13.29
N GLU A 159 5.13 2.66 14.48
CA GLU A 159 6.19 3.59 14.80
C GLU A 159 7.53 3.04 14.30
N LEU A 160 8.24 3.80 13.47
CA LEU A 160 9.56 3.42 12.95
C LEU A 160 10.68 3.94 13.85
N ASN A 161 10.48 5.11 14.44
CA ASN A 161 11.42 5.71 15.40
C ASN A 161 10.78 5.70 16.79
N PRO A 162 11.34 5.02 17.78
CA PRO A 162 10.77 4.93 19.12
C PRO A 162 10.48 6.32 19.72
N GLY A 163 9.27 6.50 20.24
CA GLY A 163 8.80 7.75 20.83
C GLY A 163 8.25 8.77 19.84
N PHE A 164 8.22 8.49 18.54
CA PHE A 164 7.69 9.42 17.53
C PHE A 164 6.21 9.74 17.74
N LEU A 165 5.44 8.76 18.20
CA LEU A 165 4.01 8.92 18.49
C LEU A 165 3.71 9.28 19.95
N ASP A 166 4.72 9.56 20.77
CA ASP A 166 4.50 9.95 22.17
C ASP A 166 3.77 11.31 22.24
N GLY A 167 2.63 11.33 22.93
CA GLY A 167 1.78 12.51 23.03
C GLY A 167 1.01 12.88 21.75
N VAL A 168 0.98 11.99 20.77
CA VAL A 168 0.14 12.14 19.58
C VAL A 168 -1.24 11.58 19.89
N SER A 169 -2.26 12.44 19.75
CA SER A 169 -3.69 12.07 19.74
C SER A 169 -4.33 12.84 18.58
N GLY A 170 -4.99 12.12 17.67
CA GLY A 170 -5.52 12.76 16.47
C GLY A 170 -6.26 11.83 15.54
N THR A 171 -6.59 12.35 14.38
CA THR A 171 -7.34 11.64 13.34
C THR A 171 -6.51 11.56 12.06
N TYR A 172 -6.48 10.38 11.48
CA TYR A 172 -5.92 10.12 10.17
C TYR A 172 -7.05 10.01 9.15
N LYS A 173 -6.83 10.59 8.00
CA LYS A 173 -7.67 10.44 6.81
C LYS A 173 -6.82 9.93 5.65
N ASP A 174 -7.38 9.02 4.85
CA ASP A 174 -6.68 8.54 3.66
C ASP A 174 -6.39 9.69 2.67
N PRO A 175 -5.18 9.71 2.08
CA PRO A 175 -4.87 10.63 1.00
C PRO A 175 -5.86 10.53 -0.17
N GLU A 176 -6.18 11.70 -0.72
CA GLU A 176 -7.21 11.87 -1.76
C GLU A 176 -6.96 11.04 -3.04
N GLY A 177 -5.70 10.69 -3.33
CA GLY A 177 -5.33 9.86 -4.48
C GLY A 177 -5.85 8.43 -4.43
N TYR A 178 -6.19 7.91 -3.24
CA TYR A 178 -6.81 6.58 -3.12
C TYR A 178 -8.23 6.52 -3.67
N PHE A 179 -8.91 7.66 -3.77
CA PHE A 179 -10.29 7.77 -4.26
C PHE A 179 -10.37 8.16 -5.75
N VAL A 180 -9.29 8.02 -6.49
CA VAL A 180 -9.22 8.44 -7.90
C VAL A 180 -10.23 7.72 -8.79
N CYS A 181 -10.52 6.44 -8.53
CA CYS A 181 -11.50 5.69 -9.31
C CYS A 181 -12.93 6.21 -9.12
N GLU A 182 -13.25 6.73 -7.95
CA GLU A 182 -14.55 7.35 -7.65
C GLU A 182 -14.65 8.76 -8.27
N LYS A 183 -13.52 9.49 -8.31
CA LYS A 183 -13.44 10.85 -8.84
C LYS A 183 -13.38 10.90 -10.36
N ASP A 184 -12.75 9.90 -10.98
CA ASP A 184 -12.59 9.76 -12.44
C ASP A 184 -12.94 8.35 -12.91
N PRO A 185 -14.22 7.94 -12.82
CA PRO A 185 -14.65 6.63 -13.26
C PRO A 185 -14.43 6.39 -14.75
N ASP A 186 -14.60 7.43 -15.59
CA ASP A 186 -14.35 7.33 -17.02
C ASP A 186 -12.86 7.11 -17.35
N GLY A 187 -11.97 7.74 -16.59
CA GLY A 187 -10.53 7.53 -16.68
C GLY A 187 -10.16 6.10 -16.32
N PHE A 188 -10.73 5.61 -15.22
CA PHE A 188 -10.55 4.23 -14.81
C PHE A 188 -11.03 3.24 -15.87
N GLU A 189 -12.21 3.43 -16.47
CA GLU A 189 -12.71 2.54 -17.52
C GLU A 189 -11.84 2.55 -18.76
N ARG A 190 -11.36 3.73 -19.19
CA ARG A 190 -10.41 3.83 -20.33
C ARG A 190 -9.09 3.12 -20.03
N PHE A 191 -8.57 3.27 -18.82
CA PHE A 191 -7.35 2.60 -18.40
C PHE A 191 -7.51 1.08 -18.31
N GLU A 192 -8.59 0.60 -17.67
CA GLU A 192 -8.91 -0.83 -17.56
C GLU A 192 -9.07 -1.48 -18.95
N ALA A 193 -9.65 -0.76 -19.92
CA ALA A 193 -9.83 -1.25 -21.30
C ALA A 193 -8.49 -1.49 -22.03
N THR A 194 -7.36 -0.99 -21.51
CA THR A 194 -6.02 -1.25 -22.07
C THR A 194 -5.45 -2.62 -21.66
N PHE A 195 -6.12 -3.32 -20.74
CA PHE A 195 -5.73 -4.66 -20.30
C PHE A 195 -6.60 -5.74 -20.95
N PRO A 196 -6.11 -7.00 -20.99
CA PRO A 196 -6.95 -8.11 -21.44
C PRO A 196 -8.23 -8.22 -20.61
N VAL A 197 -9.34 -8.50 -21.29
CA VAL A 197 -10.63 -8.71 -20.63
C VAL A 197 -10.54 -9.87 -19.66
N LYS A 198 -11.07 -9.68 -18.46
CA LYS A 198 -11.04 -10.66 -17.39
C LYS A 198 -12.38 -10.68 -16.67
N GLU A 199 -12.85 -11.87 -16.29
CA GLU A 199 -14.16 -12.03 -15.66
C GLU A 199 -14.16 -11.42 -14.24
N LYS A 200 -15.09 -10.52 -13.97
CA LYS A 200 -15.35 -9.98 -12.65
C LYS A 200 -16.31 -10.91 -11.90
N GLN A 201 -15.90 -11.34 -10.70
CA GLN A 201 -16.68 -12.29 -9.91
C GLN A 201 -16.94 -11.74 -8.51
N LYS A 202 -18.19 -11.86 -8.06
CA LYS A 202 -18.54 -11.63 -6.66
C LYS A 202 -18.25 -12.87 -5.86
N LEU A 203 -17.29 -12.79 -4.95
CA LEU A 203 -16.82 -13.90 -4.12
C LEU A 203 -17.16 -13.67 -2.65
N PRO A 204 -17.39 -14.75 -1.87
CA PRO A 204 -17.55 -14.63 -0.41
C PRO A 204 -16.34 -13.96 0.24
N GLY A 205 -16.58 -13.01 1.15
CA GLY A 205 -15.53 -12.31 1.88
C GLY A 205 -15.00 -11.05 1.20
N GLN A 206 -15.51 -10.67 0.04
CA GLN A 206 -15.28 -9.34 -0.53
C GLN A 206 -15.92 -8.27 0.38
N LEU A 207 -15.28 -7.11 0.45
CA LEU A 207 -15.69 -6.00 1.31
C LEU A 207 -16.77 -5.12 0.66
N PHE A 208 -16.86 -5.16 -0.71
CA PHE A 208 -17.71 -4.30 -1.52
C PHE A 208 -18.51 -5.09 -2.56
#